data_67f7e9fa85815e480c89110da21312db
#
_entry.id   67f7e9fa85815e480c89110da21312db
#
_cell.length_a   1.000
_cell.length_b   1.000
_cell.length_c   1.000
_cell.angle_alpha   90.00
_cell.angle_beta   90.00
_cell.angle_gamma   90.00
#
_symmetry.space_group_name_H-M   'P 1'
#
loop_
_entity.id
_entity.type
_entity.pdbx_description
1 polymer ?
#
loop_
_entity_poly.entity_id
_entity_poly.type
_entity_poly.pdbx_seq_one_letter_code
_entity_poly.pdbx_strand_id
1 'polypeptide(L)'
;MPAHEIIEKAIRKVADFPKPGVLFYDITGILVNPKAFSYCIDCMEKEYSAAEVDAVAAIESRGFIFAAPFAVRRKLPLILLRKKGKLPGETYGINFTLEYGQDVLEVHRSDVTRGQRVLLVDDLIATGGTLNAAAQLLALGGAKVIGIFGVVGLPFLHYQKALAGFAVKTLVDYSGE
;
A
#
# COMPACT_ATOMS: atom_id res chain seq x y z
N MET A 1 -16.69 -5.64 20.10
CA MET A 1 -16.77 -5.63 18.62
C MET A 1 -15.55 -6.34 18.07
N PRO A 2 -15.67 -7.19 17.05
CA PRO A 2 -14.50 -7.71 16.35
C PRO A 2 -13.61 -6.52 15.97
N ALA A 3 -12.30 -6.70 16.09
CA ALA A 3 -11.34 -5.59 16.02
C ALA A 3 -11.41 -4.73 14.73
N HIS A 4 -11.98 -5.25 13.64
CA HIS A 4 -12.02 -4.57 12.36
C HIS A 4 -13.42 -4.13 11.89
N GLU A 5 -14.46 -4.36 12.70
CA GLU A 5 -15.85 -4.01 12.37
C GLU A 5 -16.04 -2.51 12.05
N ILE A 6 -15.26 -1.64 12.70
CA ILE A 6 -15.32 -0.19 12.45
C ILE A 6 -14.80 0.14 11.03
N ILE A 7 -13.81 -0.58 10.53
CA ILE A 7 -13.27 -0.40 9.18
C ILE A 7 -14.28 -0.94 8.16
N GLU A 8 -14.76 -2.17 8.37
CA GLU A 8 -15.72 -2.82 7.46
C GLU A 8 -16.99 -1.99 7.27
N LYS A 9 -17.52 -1.41 8.35
CA LYS A 9 -18.70 -0.53 8.28
C LYS A 9 -18.43 0.80 7.57
N ALA A 10 -17.19 1.25 7.53
CA ALA A 10 -16.81 2.47 6.85
C ALA A 10 -16.53 2.27 5.35
N ILE A 11 -16.24 1.04 4.90
CA ILE A 11 -16.02 0.72 3.50
C ILE A 11 -17.36 0.64 2.78
N ARG A 12 -17.49 1.38 1.68
CA ARG A 12 -18.68 1.33 0.83
C ARG A 12 -18.50 0.27 -0.24
N LYS A 13 -19.52 -0.57 -0.39
CA LYS A 13 -19.56 -1.59 -1.46
C LYS A 13 -20.39 -1.04 -2.62
N VAL A 14 -19.77 -0.85 -3.76
CA VAL A 14 -20.40 -0.30 -4.97
C VAL A 14 -20.41 -1.39 -6.03
N ALA A 15 -21.60 -1.91 -6.34
CA ALA A 15 -21.76 -2.91 -7.39
C ALA A 15 -21.58 -2.28 -8.79
N ASP A 16 -21.14 -3.10 -9.73
CA ASP A 16 -21.02 -2.76 -11.16
C ASP A 16 -20.10 -1.55 -11.43
N PHE A 17 -19.03 -1.37 -10.64
CA PHE A 17 -18.03 -0.32 -10.83
C PHE A 17 -16.61 -0.91 -10.92
N PRO A 18 -15.74 -0.49 -11.87
CA PRO A 18 -16.00 0.47 -12.98
C PRO A 18 -16.75 -0.13 -14.16
N LYS A 19 -17.10 -1.41 -14.10
CA LYS A 19 -17.84 -2.14 -15.14
C LYS A 19 -18.80 -3.16 -14.51
N PRO A 20 -19.86 -3.60 -15.25
CA PRO A 20 -20.78 -4.62 -14.77
C PRO A 20 -20.06 -5.90 -14.28
N GLY A 21 -20.54 -6.47 -13.17
CA GLY A 21 -20.02 -7.67 -12.54
C GLY A 21 -18.84 -7.45 -11.58
N VAL A 22 -18.37 -6.20 -11.39
CA VAL A 22 -17.30 -5.87 -10.43
C VAL A 22 -17.89 -5.24 -9.18
N LEU A 23 -17.58 -5.81 -8.02
CA LEU A 23 -17.86 -5.18 -6.73
C LEU A 23 -16.66 -4.34 -6.29
N PHE A 24 -16.84 -3.03 -6.24
CA PHE A 24 -15.80 -2.08 -5.85
C PHE A 24 -15.85 -1.77 -4.36
N TYR A 25 -14.73 -1.89 -3.69
CA TYR A 25 -14.56 -1.54 -2.29
C TYR A 25 -14.03 -0.11 -2.17
N ASP A 26 -14.93 0.83 -1.92
CA ASP A 26 -14.59 2.25 -1.79
C ASP A 26 -14.10 2.57 -0.37
N ILE A 27 -12.79 2.71 -0.24
CA ILE A 27 -12.11 3.02 1.03
C ILE A 27 -12.29 4.48 1.44
N THR A 28 -12.81 5.35 0.57
CA THR A 28 -12.97 6.77 0.91
C THR A 28 -13.94 6.99 2.06
N GLY A 29 -14.84 6.04 2.29
CA GLY A 29 -15.70 6.02 3.48
C GLY A 29 -14.93 5.95 4.80
N ILE A 30 -13.75 5.31 4.82
CA ILE A 30 -12.84 5.31 5.98
C ILE A 30 -12.33 6.73 6.25
N LEU A 31 -11.98 7.47 5.20
CA LEU A 31 -11.36 8.78 5.32
C LEU A 31 -12.31 9.85 5.88
N VAL A 32 -13.61 9.72 5.61
CA VAL A 32 -14.66 10.62 6.14
C VAL A 32 -15.19 10.17 7.53
N ASN A 33 -14.64 9.07 8.05
CA ASN A 33 -14.92 8.60 9.41
C ASN A 33 -13.64 8.71 10.26
N PRO A 34 -13.47 9.76 11.07
CA PRO A 34 -12.24 9.99 11.83
C PRO A 34 -11.86 8.84 12.75
N LYS A 35 -12.86 8.14 13.33
CA LYS A 35 -12.61 6.97 14.20
C LYS A 35 -12.07 5.78 13.42
N ALA A 36 -12.65 5.48 12.25
CA ALA A 36 -12.17 4.40 11.40
C ALA A 36 -10.76 4.70 10.85
N PHE A 37 -10.53 5.95 10.41
CA PHE A 37 -9.23 6.34 9.88
C PHE A 37 -8.13 6.28 10.96
N SER A 38 -8.38 6.87 12.15
CA SER A 38 -7.43 6.76 13.27
C SER A 38 -7.14 5.32 13.64
N TYR A 39 -8.18 4.48 13.67
CA TYR A 39 -8.04 3.07 14.00
C TYR A 39 -7.14 2.31 13.00
N CYS A 40 -7.21 2.63 11.70
CA CYS A 40 -6.29 2.03 10.72
C CYS A 40 -4.83 2.35 11.05
N ILE A 41 -4.54 3.61 11.43
CA ILE A 41 -3.18 4.03 11.79
C ILE A 41 -2.72 3.37 13.09
N ASP A 42 -3.61 3.31 14.10
CA ASP A 42 -3.31 2.66 15.38
C ASP A 42 -3.00 1.16 15.20
N CYS A 43 -3.72 0.48 14.31
CA CYS A 43 -3.45 -0.91 13.95
C CYS A 43 -2.08 -1.07 13.28
N MET A 44 -1.73 -0.18 12.36
CA MET A 44 -0.41 -0.18 11.70
C MET A 44 0.70 0.05 12.73
N GLU A 45 0.55 1.01 13.63
CA GLU A 45 1.52 1.27 14.70
C GLU A 45 1.71 0.05 15.60
N LYS A 46 0.63 -0.62 15.98
CA LYS A 46 0.67 -1.83 16.82
C LYS A 46 1.39 -2.97 16.11
N GLU A 47 1.06 -3.21 14.82
CA GLU A 47 1.66 -4.29 14.03
C GLU A 47 3.17 -4.12 13.88
N TYR A 48 3.62 -2.90 13.63
CA TYR A 48 5.04 -2.60 13.42
C TYR A 48 5.73 -1.95 14.63
N SER A 49 5.15 -2.07 15.82
CA SER A 49 5.69 -1.44 17.04
C SER A 49 7.09 -1.92 17.41
N ALA A 50 7.35 -3.21 17.24
CA ALA A 50 8.65 -3.83 17.49
C ALA A 50 9.53 -3.96 16.24
N ALA A 51 9.00 -3.61 15.06
CA ALA A 51 9.74 -3.72 13.82
C ALA A 51 10.75 -2.58 13.68
N GLU A 52 11.94 -2.91 13.25
CA GLU A 52 12.95 -1.94 12.90
C GLU A 52 12.69 -1.43 11.47
N VAL A 53 11.95 -0.34 11.36
CA VAL A 53 11.60 0.35 10.12
C VAL A 53 12.44 1.60 9.99
N ASP A 54 13.16 1.77 8.89
CA ASP A 54 13.98 2.95 8.61
C ASP A 54 13.24 3.99 7.76
N ALA A 55 12.29 3.55 6.94
CA ALA A 55 11.45 4.40 6.10
C ALA A 55 10.11 3.73 5.78
N VAL A 56 9.14 4.55 5.43
CA VAL A 56 7.86 4.12 4.86
C VAL A 56 7.84 4.47 3.39
N ALA A 57 7.43 3.55 2.53
CA ALA A 57 7.18 3.83 1.12
C ALA A 57 5.70 3.63 0.79
N ALA A 58 5.16 4.43 -0.10
CA ALA A 58 3.77 4.30 -0.51
C ALA A 58 3.57 4.61 -1.98
N ILE A 59 2.54 3.97 -2.57
CA ILE A 59 2.21 4.09 -3.99
C ILE A 59 1.13 5.16 -4.17
N GLU A 60 1.30 6.01 -5.20
CA GLU A 60 0.29 7.03 -5.52
C GLU A 60 -1.03 6.39 -5.95
N SER A 61 -2.13 6.94 -5.48
CA SER A 61 -2.22 8.11 -4.62
C SER A 61 -2.80 7.77 -3.23
N ARG A 62 -3.62 6.73 -3.13
CA ARG A 62 -4.36 6.43 -1.91
C ARG A 62 -3.48 5.84 -0.81
N GLY A 63 -2.42 5.11 -1.18
CA GLY A 63 -1.41 4.63 -0.23
C GLY A 63 -0.79 5.75 0.59
N PHE A 64 -0.58 6.93 0.00
CA PHE A 64 -0.03 8.10 0.70
C PHE A 64 -0.86 8.53 1.91
N ILE A 65 -2.18 8.38 1.83
CA ILE A 65 -3.11 8.84 2.85
C ILE A 65 -2.91 8.07 4.17
N PHE A 66 -2.61 6.78 4.09
CA PHE A 66 -2.35 5.94 5.26
C PHE A 66 -0.89 5.98 5.69
N ALA A 67 0.02 6.05 4.74
CA ALA A 67 1.46 6.09 5.01
C ALA A 67 1.90 7.38 5.69
N ALA A 68 1.36 8.54 5.28
CA ALA A 68 1.80 9.83 5.80
C ALA A 68 1.55 9.99 7.32
N PRO A 69 0.35 9.76 7.87
CA PRO A 69 0.12 9.88 9.31
C PRO A 69 0.96 8.85 10.11
N PHE A 70 1.16 7.64 9.60
CA PHE A 70 2.02 6.65 10.23
C PHE A 70 3.48 7.11 10.25
N ALA A 71 4.01 7.60 9.13
CA ALA A 71 5.38 8.11 9.04
C ALA A 71 5.62 9.25 10.03
N VAL A 72 4.68 10.21 10.12
CA VAL A 72 4.76 11.33 11.07
C VAL A 72 4.76 10.84 12.51
N ARG A 73 3.85 9.93 12.90
CA ARG A 73 3.78 9.38 14.25
C ARG A 73 5.05 8.63 14.65
N ARG A 74 5.63 7.88 13.70
CA ARG A 74 6.86 7.11 13.92
C ARG A 74 8.13 7.91 13.67
N LYS A 75 8.03 9.17 13.24
CA LYS A 75 9.17 10.05 12.88
C LYS A 75 10.07 9.41 11.81
N LEU A 76 9.45 8.79 10.82
CA LEU A 76 10.13 8.10 9.71
C LEU A 76 10.03 8.93 8.43
N PRO A 77 11.02 8.86 7.54
CA PRO A 77 10.89 9.40 6.19
C PRO A 77 9.81 8.67 5.40
N LEU A 78 9.12 9.40 4.53
CA LEU A 78 8.12 8.87 3.61
C LEU A 78 8.65 8.95 2.17
N ILE A 79 8.83 7.79 1.55
CA ILE A 79 9.28 7.63 0.17
C ILE A 79 8.06 7.53 -0.75
N LEU A 80 7.97 8.41 -1.73
CA LEU A 80 6.86 8.44 -2.67
C LEU A 80 7.18 7.64 -3.93
N LEU A 81 6.36 6.63 -4.20
CA LEU A 81 6.39 5.86 -5.45
C LEU A 81 5.30 6.40 -6.36
N ARG A 82 5.69 6.95 -7.52
CA ARG A 82 4.77 7.66 -8.39
C ARG A 82 4.83 7.18 -9.83
N LYS A 83 3.77 7.41 -10.58
CA LYS A 83 3.73 7.16 -12.02
C LYS A 83 4.73 8.04 -12.76
N LYS A 84 5.24 7.55 -13.89
CA LYS A 84 6.22 8.21 -14.73
C LYS A 84 5.91 9.70 -14.97
N GLY A 85 6.94 10.52 -14.83
CA GLY A 85 6.86 11.96 -15.08
C GLY A 85 6.19 12.77 -13.97
N LYS A 86 5.90 12.16 -12.80
CA LYS A 86 5.36 12.86 -11.63
C LYS A 86 6.44 13.31 -10.64
N LEU A 87 7.66 12.81 -10.78
CA LEU A 87 8.80 13.18 -9.95
C LEU A 87 9.82 13.98 -10.77
N PRO A 88 10.26 15.16 -10.32
CA PRO A 88 11.33 15.89 -10.98
C PRO A 88 12.70 15.31 -10.64
N GLY A 89 13.69 15.49 -11.54
CA GLY A 89 15.08 15.08 -11.28
C GLY A 89 15.36 13.60 -11.57
N GLU A 90 16.37 13.05 -10.90
CA GLU A 90 16.82 11.67 -11.15
C GLU A 90 15.99 10.64 -10.40
N THR A 91 15.47 9.67 -11.14
CA THR A 91 14.63 8.59 -10.61
C THR A 91 15.21 7.22 -10.96
N TYR A 92 14.87 6.21 -10.16
CA TYR A 92 14.77 4.83 -10.62
C TYR A 92 13.38 4.63 -11.21
N GLY A 93 13.27 3.81 -12.25
CA GLY A 93 11.99 3.47 -12.87
C GLY A 93 11.87 1.97 -13.13
N ILE A 94 10.65 1.43 -13.02
CA ILE A 94 10.34 0.05 -13.36
C ILE A 94 9.02 -0.04 -14.12
N ASN A 95 9.03 -0.81 -15.21
CA ASN A 95 7.79 -1.14 -15.93
C ASN A 95 7.01 -2.19 -15.15
N PHE A 96 5.70 -2.05 -15.09
CA PHE A 96 4.81 -3.06 -14.53
C PHE A 96 3.54 -3.17 -15.37
N THR A 97 2.95 -4.35 -15.35
CA THR A 97 1.75 -4.66 -16.13
C THR A 97 0.52 -4.43 -15.25
N LEU A 98 -0.40 -3.64 -15.75
CA LEU A 98 -1.76 -3.51 -15.22
C LEU A 98 -2.70 -4.45 -15.99
N GLU A 99 -3.91 -4.67 -15.49
CA GLU A 99 -4.94 -5.42 -16.22
C GLU A 99 -5.22 -4.83 -17.62
N TYR A 100 -4.97 -3.54 -17.82
CA TYR A 100 -5.23 -2.78 -19.04
C TYR A 100 -4.00 -1.96 -19.49
N GLY A 101 -2.86 -2.64 -19.70
CA GLY A 101 -1.68 -1.99 -20.26
C GLY A 101 -0.42 -2.07 -19.39
N GLN A 102 0.58 -1.31 -19.78
CA GLN A 102 1.83 -1.15 -19.02
C GLN A 102 1.90 0.26 -18.46
N ASP A 103 2.43 0.40 -17.27
CA ASP A 103 2.73 1.68 -16.64
C ASP A 103 4.15 1.64 -16.06
N VAL A 104 4.70 2.79 -15.72
CA VAL A 104 6.02 2.92 -15.13
C VAL A 104 5.88 3.53 -13.74
N LEU A 105 6.45 2.87 -12.74
CA LEU A 105 6.57 3.40 -11.40
C LEU A 105 7.97 3.97 -11.22
N GLU A 106 8.06 5.16 -10.61
CA GLU A 106 9.30 5.88 -10.36
C GLU A 106 9.46 6.22 -8.87
N VAL A 107 10.73 6.29 -8.43
CA VAL A 107 11.14 6.78 -7.11
C VAL A 107 12.38 7.65 -7.26
N HIS A 108 12.51 8.71 -6.49
CA HIS A 108 13.76 9.49 -6.47
C HIS A 108 14.94 8.63 -6.01
N ARG A 109 16.05 8.72 -6.74
CA ARG A 109 17.29 8.01 -6.35
C ARG A 109 17.82 8.47 -5.00
N SER A 110 17.67 9.75 -4.68
CA SER A 110 18.08 10.34 -3.41
C SER A 110 17.34 9.82 -2.19
N ASP A 111 16.13 9.32 -2.38
CA ASP A 111 15.23 8.94 -1.28
C ASP A 111 15.42 7.47 -0.86
N VAL A 112 16.15 6.68 -1.67
CA VAL A 112 16.37 5.26 -1.41
C VAL A 112 17.83 5.02 -1.02
N THR A 113 18.05 4.53 0.19
CA THR A 113 19.38 4.25 0.71
C THR A 113 19.65 2.75 0.77
N ARG A 114 20.87 2.36 0.40
CA ARG A 114 21.28 0.95 0.45
C ARG A 114 21.19 0.38 1.87
N GLY A 115 20.55 -0.78 1.98
CA GLY A 115 20.33 -1.47 3.25
C GLY A 115 19.17 -0.94 4.09
N GLN A 116 18.52 0.16 3.67
CA GLN A 116 17.36 0.74 4.35
C GLN A 116 16.20 -0.26 4.41
N ARG A 117 15.63 -0.43 5.61
CA ARG A 117 14.48 -1.32 5.85
C ARG A 117 13.20 -0.53 5.66
N VAL A 118 12.47 -0.89 4.63
CA VAL A 118 11.29 -0.12 4.16
C VAL A 118 10.01 -0.91 4.42
N LEU A 119 9.04 -0.25 5.06
CA LEU A 119 7.65 -0.71 5.10
C LEU A 119 6.92 -0.14 3.89
N LEU A 120 6.40 -1.00 3.02
CA LEU A 120 5.63 -0.61 1.84
C LEU A 120 4.13 -0.60 2.18
N VAL A 121 3.47 0.53 1.90
CA VAL A 121 2.06 0.77 2.30
C VAL A 121 1.19 1.07 1.09
N ASP A 122 0.03 0.45 1.04
CA ASP A 122 -1.05 0.79 0.11
C ASP A 122 -2.42 0.77 0.83
N ASP A 123 -3.44 1.27 0.18
CA ASP A 123 -4.81 1.25 0.70
C ASP A 123 -5.50 -0.11 0.48
N LEU A 124 -5.31 -0.70 -0.69
CA LEU A 124 -5.96 -1.94 -1.10
C LEU A 124 -4.99 -2.83 -1.88
N ILE A 125 -4.92 -4.10 -1.50
CA ILE A 125 -4.13 -5.12 -2.18
C ILE A 125 -5.07 -5.99 -3.02
N ALA A 126 -5.06 -5.76 -4.34
CA ALA A 126 -5.85 -6.53 -5.30
C ALA A 126 -5.05 -7.73 -5.82
N THR A 127 -4.34 -7.60 -6.93
CA THR A 127 -3.51 -8.66 -7.53
C THR A 127 -2.08 -8.71 -6.97
N GLY A 128 -1.64 -7.65 -6.31
CA GLY A 128 -0.28 -7.52 -5.77
C GLY A 128 0.80 -7.09 -6.79
N GLY A 129 0.46 -7.01 -8.07
CA GLY A 129 1.43 -6.70 -9.12
C GLY A 129 2.14 -5.36 -8.94
N THR A 130 1.40 -4.31 -8.61
CA THR A 130 1.96 -2.97 -8.37
C THR A 130 2.88 -2.95 -7.14
N LEU A 131 2.49 -3.64 -6.07
CA LEU A 131 3.31 -3.74 -4.85
C LEU A 131 4.59 -4.55 -5.09
N ASN A 132 4.52 -5.60 -5.89
CA ASN A 132 5.71 -6.35 -6.30
C ASN A 132 6.67 -5.48 -7.12
N ALA A 133 6.16 -4.73 -8.08
CA ALA A 133 6.95 -3.77 -8.86
C ALA A 133 7.57 -2.69 -7.95
N ALA A 134 6.81 -2.18 -7.00
CA ALA A 134 7.29 -1.21 -6.01
C ALA A 134 8.45 -1.78 -5.16
N ALA A 135 8.33 -3.03 -4.71
CA ALA A 135 9.40 -3.69 -3.97
C ALA A 135 10.67 -3.88 -4.80
N GLN A 136 10.52 -4.27 -6.07
CA GLN A 136 11.66 -4.37 -7.00
C GLN A 136 12.29 -3.00 -7.27
N LEU A 137 11.47 -1.96 -7.43
CA LEU A 137 11.94 -0.59 -7.64
C LEU A 137 12.80 -0.09 -6.46
N LEU A 138 12.35 -0.30 -5.23
CA LEU A 138 13.12 0.02 -4.03
C LEU A 138 14.43 -0.77 -3.96
N ALA A 139 14.41 -2.04 -4.39
CA ALA A 139 15.61 -2.88 -4.45
C ALA A 139 16.65 -2.37 -5.46
N LEU A 140 16.28 -1.64 -6.53
CA LEU A 140 17.25 -1.00 -7.44
C LEU A 140 18.13 0.02 -6.70
N GLY A 141 17.60 0.71 -5.70
CA GLY A 141 18.38 1.59 -4.80
C GLY A 141 19.07 0.86 -3.65
N GLY A 142 18.89 -0.47 -3.57
CA GLY A 142 19.49 -1.32 -2.52
C GLY A 142 18.72 -1.34 -1.20
N ALA A 143 17.51 -0.82 -1.15
CA ALA A 143 16.64 -0.93 0.03
C ALA A 143 16.03 -2.34 0.13
N LYS A 144 15.58 -2.69 1.33
CA LYS A 144 14.92 -3.97 1.64
C LYS A 144 13.50 -3.72 2.10
N VAL A 145 12.52 -4.24 1.39
CA VAL A 145 11.12 -4.25 1.86
C VAL A 145 11.00 -5.31 2.94
N ILE A 146 10.71 -4.89 4.17
CA ILE A 146 10.59 -5.76 5.35
C ILE A 146 9.15 -6.19 5.64
N GLY A 147 8.20 -5.52 5.03
CA GLY A 147 6.78 -5.81 5.14
C GLY A 147 5.96 -5.00 4.16
N ILE A 148 4.78 -5.50 3.86
CA ILE A 148 3.77 -4.83 3.03
C ILE A 148 2.50 -4.72 3.86
N PHE A 149 1.95 -3.51 3.94
CA PHE A 149 0.71 -3.23 4.65
C PHE A 149 -0.36 -2.71 3.69
N GLY A 150 -1.55 -3.29 3.79
CA GLY A 150 -2.76 -2.80 3.14
C GLY A 150 -3.89 -2.66 4.13
N VAL A 151 -4.77 -1.68 3.95
CA VAL A 151 -5.98 -1.59 4.77
C VAL A 151 -6.96 -2.70 4.37
N VAL A 152 -7.10 -2.93 3.08
CA VAL A 152 -7.97 -3.98 2.51
C VAL A 152 -7.15 -4.97 1.69
N GLY A 153 -7.43 -6.25 1.86
CA GLY A 153 -6.93 -7.33 1.01
C GLY A 153 -8.05 -8.00 0.22
N LEU A 154 -7.74 -8.39 -1.02
CA LEU A 154 -8.62 -9.18 -1.89
C LEU A 154 -7.96 -10.53 -2.22
N PRO A 155 -7.90 -11.49 -1.26
CA PRO A 155 -7.17 -12.74 -1.42
C PRO A 155 -7.71 -13.62 -2.57
N PHE A 156 -8.96 -13.45 -2.97
CA PHE A 156 -9.53 -14.13 -4.14
C PHE A 156 -8.87 -13.73 -5.47
N LEU A 157 -8.15 -12.59 -5.51
CA LEU A 157 -7.32 -12.17 -6.64
C LEU A 157 -5.88 -12.70 -6.56
N HIS A 158 -5.60 -13.58 -5.60
CA HIS A 158 -4.35 -14.33 -5.46
C HIS A 158 -3.08 -13.48 -5.31
N TYR A 159 -3.17 -12.30 -4.67
CA TYR A 159 -2.01 -11.43 -4.46
C TYR A 159 -0.86 -12.12 -3.73
N GLN A 160 -1.15 -13.15 -2.94
CA GLN A 160 -0.14 -13.94 -2.23
C GLN A 160 0.90 -14.56 -3.17
N LYS A 161 0.49 -14.91 -4.41
CA LYS A 161 1.44 -15.44 -5.42
C LYS A 161 2.38 -14.33 -5.92
N ALA A 162 1.84 -13.15 -6.20
CA ALA A 162 2.62 -12.01 -6.67
C ALA A 162 3.57 -11.46 -5.59
N LEU A 163 3.18 -11.59 -4.33
CA LEU A 163 3.92 -11.10 -3.17
C LEU A 163 4.61 -12.22 -2.38
N ALA A 164 4.85 -13.37 -3.02
CA ALA A 164 5.56 -14.47 -2.39
C ALA A 164 6.95 -14.02 -1.92
N GLY A 165 7.26 -14.29 -0.66
CA GLY A 165 8.52 -13.88 -0.03
C GLY A 165 8.44 -12.57 0.77
N PHE A 166 7.30 -11.85 0.73
CA PHE A 166 7.05 -10.70 1.60
C PHE A 166 6.09 -11.04 2.73
N ALA A 167 6.33 -10.47 3.90
CA ALA A 167 5.35 -10.46 4.99
C ALA A 167 4.25 -9.45 4.62
N VAL A 168 3.04 -9.93 4.32
CA VAL A 168 1.89 -9.09 3.95
C VAL A 168 0.91 -9.05 5.09
N LYS A 169 0.47 -7.86 5.46
CA LYS A 169 -0.54 -7.62 6.48
C LYS A 169 -1.67 -6.77 5.93
N THR A 170 -2.90 -7.23 6.17
CA THR A 170 -4.13 -6.50 5.84
C THR A 170 -5.00 -6.37 7.09
N LEU A 171 -5.84 -5.36 7.17
CA LEU A 171 -6.76 -5.18 8.30
C LEU A 171 -8.10 -5.85 8.06
N VAL A 172 -8.58 -5.82 6.82
CA VAL A 172 -9.84 -6.44 6.40
C VAL A 172 -9.59 -7.19 5.11
N ASP A 173 -10.02 -8.45 5.05
CA ASP A 173 -9.98 -9.26 3.85
C ASP A 173 -11.39 -9.59 3.37
N TYR A 174 -11.61 -9.48 2.07
CA TYR A 174 -12.82 -9.94 1.40
C TYR A 174 -12.50 -11.18 0.57
N SER A 175 -13.23 -12.27 0.83
CA SER A 175 -12.95 -13.60 0.27
C SER A 175 -13.67 -13.90 -1.06
N GLY A 176 -14.46 -12.96 -1.56
CA GLY A 176 -15.18 -13.08 -2.84
C GLY A 176 -15.94 -11.81 -3.18
N GLU A 177 -16.51 -11.80 -4.38
CA GLU A 177 -17.42 -10.77 -4.88
C GLU A 177 -18.83 -10.92 -4.32
#